data_915a094fbf18f38e07b1c66ca0220695
#
_entry.id   915a094fbf18f38e07b1c66ca0220695
#
_cell.length_a   1.000
_cell.length_b   1.000
_cell.length_c   1.000
_cell.angle_alpha   90.00
_cell.angle_beta   90.00
_cell.angle_gamma   90.00
#
_symmetry.space_group_name_H-M   'P 1'
#
loop_
_entity.id
_entity.type
_entity.pdbx_description
1 polymer ?
#
loop_
_entity_poly.entity_id
_entity_poly.type
_entity_poly.pdbx_seq_one_letter_code
_entity_poly.pdbx_strand_id
1 'polypeptide(L)'
;MTTTWISEDGEPVDKKISIIGWFLVMARGALIILVITTGLVFKLFFRVFEKPLFRNRRPLTPYITIFVSRISLYLLSIPIKRFGTPFEGSGALVANHSSWLDIFALNSGHRLYFVSKSEVAKWPGIGLLAKATGTLFIRRESKEAIAQKKLFEQRIKMGHTLLFFPEGTSTDGMRVLPFKSALFQAFFDSDLSGQCFVQPVTVTYFSPKNEDPRFYGWWGDMSFGAHLIKTIASRRQGRIEVRYHDPLLVSDFKKRKELATAAEKIIRSSHVFANSIENSQANH
;
A
#
# COMPACT_ATOMS: atom_id res chain seq x y z
N MET A 1 16.18 -1.72 -15.86
CA MET A 1 15.91 -0.32 -15.50
C MET A 1 14.63 -0.30 -14.70
N THR A 2 14.66 0.08 -13.45
CA THR A 2 13.46 0.32 -12.64
C THR A 2 12.88 1.65 -13.09
N THR A 3 11.86 1.64 -13.93
CA THR A 3 11.16 2.86 -14.31
C THR A 3 10.39 3.38 -13.09
N THR A 4 11.03 4.26 -12.35
CA THR A 4 10.36 5.09 -11.36
C THR A 4 9.62 6.18 -12.11
N TRP A 5 8.37 6.44 -11.76
CA TRP A 5 7.61 7.53 -12.36
C TRP A 5 8.15 8.88 -11.83
N ILE A 6 8.26 9.85 -12.71
CA ILE A 6 8.72 11.21 -12.39
C ILE A 6 7.62 12.16 -12.87
N SER A 7 7.24 13.13 -12.03
CA SER A 7 6.27 14.17 -12.40
C SER A 7 6.90 15.20 -13.33
N GLU A 8 6.19 15.57 -14.39
CA GLU A 8 6.58 16.68 -15.27
C GLU A 8 6.56 18.04 -14.55
N ASP A 9 5.72 18.18 -13.53
CA ASP A 9 5.59 19.39 -12.70
C ASP A 9 6.69 19.52 -11.64
N GLY A 10 7.69 18.61 -11.63
CA GLY A 10 8.74 18.57 -10.61
C GLY A 10 8.23 18.20 -9.21
N GLU A 11 9.13 18.27 -8.24
CA GLU A 11 8.81 18.02 -6.83
C GLU A 11 8.30 19.31 -6.14
N PRO A 12 7.37 19.19 -5.16
CA PRO A 12 6.99 20.35 -4.35
C PRO A 12 8.19 20.95 -3.63
N VAL A 13 8.24 22.27 -3.60
CA VAL A 13 9.31 22.98 -2.86
C VAL A 13 9.16 22.72 -1.36
N ASP A 14 10.17 22.11 -0.76
CA ASP A 14 10.18 21.85 0.67
C ASP A 14 10.37 23.15 1.47
N LYS A 15 9.43 23.39 2.38
CA LYS A 15 9.51 24.51 3.33
C LYS A 15 10.51 24.17 4.44
N LYS A 16 11.22 25.18 4.94
CA LYS A 16 12.07 25.03 6.12
C LYS A 16 11.23 24.57 7.33
N ILE A 17 11.71 23.55 8.02
CA ILE A 17 11.04 23.04 9.21
C ILE A 17 11.21 24.04 10.35
N SER A 18 10.09 24.45 10.96
CA SER A 18 10.07 25.34 12.11
C SER A 18 10.61 24.67 13.38
N ILE A 19 10.95 25.43 14.40
CA ILE A 19 11.38 24.92 15.72
C ILE A 19 10.30 23.97 16.30
N ILE A 20 9.02 24.36 16.20
CA ILE A 20 7.89 23.51 16.62
C ILE A 20 7.86 22.23 15.79
N GLY A 21 8.14 22.31 14.49
CA GLY A 21 8.23 21.14 13.62
C GLY A 21 9.30 20.15 14.07
N TRP A 22 10.49 20.63 14.45
CA TRP A 22 11.54 19.78 14.98
C TRP A 22 11.18 19.15 16.32
N PHE A 23 10.50 19.88 17.19
CA PHE A 23 9.96 19.30 18.43
C PHE A 23 8.97 18.15 18.11
N LEU A 24 8.09 18.34 17.13
CA LEU A 24 7.17 17.30 16.69
C LEU A 24 7.90 16.09 16.08
N VAL A 25 8.97 16.32 15.31
CA VAL A 25 9.80 15.22 14.78
C VAL A 25 10.38 14.38 15.93
N MET A 26 10.91 15.02 16.95
CA MET A 26 11.46 14.29 18.09
C MET A 26 10.37 13.57 18.89
N ALA A 27 9.30 14.23 19.26
CA ALA A 27 8.23 13.67 20.08
C ALA A 27 7.46 12.56 19.35
N ARG A 28 6.90 12.88 18.17
CA ARG A 28 6.14 11.90 17.36
C ARG A 28 7.04 10.79 16.84
N GLY A 29 8.24 11.13 16.37
CA GLY A 29 9.21 10.17 15.84
C GLY A 29 9.63 9.15 16.89
N ALA A 30 9.99 9.60 18.10
CA ALA A 30 10.34 8.70 19.20
C ALA A 30 9.18 7.76 19.57
N LEU A 31 7.95 8.28 19.66
CA LEU A 31 6.76 7.47 19.96
C LEU A 31 6.46 6.46 18.85
N ILE A 32 6.56 6.85 17.59
CA ILE A 32 6.35 5.95 16.45
C ILE A 32 7.40 4.86 16.42
N ILE A 33 8.66 5.19 16.63
CA ILE A 33 9.76 4.20 16.74
C ILE A 33 9.48 3.23 17.87
N LEU A 34 9.08 3.73 19.05
CA LEU A 34 8.73 2.89 20.19
C LEU A 34 7.58 1.93 19.85
N VAL A 35 6.50 2.43 19.26
CA VAL A 35 5.33 1.61 18.87
C VAL A 35 5.71 0.55 17.84
N ILE A 36 6.49 0.91 16.82
CA ILE A 36 6.93 -0.03 15.78
C ILE A 36 7.85 -1.09 16.38
N THR A 37 8.83 -0.68 17.20
CA THR A 37 9.80 -1.62 17.83
C THR A 37 9.09 -2.56 18.79
N THR A 38 8.23 -2.03 19.65
CA THR A 38 7.43 -2.84 20.58
C THR A 38 6.53 -3.81 19.83
N GLY A 39 5.82 -3.33 18.81
CA GLY A 39 5.00 -4.16 17.94
C GLY A 39 5.80 -5.26 17.23
N LEU A 40 7.02 -4.96 16.77
CA LEU A 40 7.91 -5.94 16.18
C LEU A 40 8.34 -7.01 17.19
N VAL A 41 8.73 -6.61 18.41
CA VAL A 41 9.10 -7.54 19.49
C VAL A 41 7.95 -8.48 19.83
N PHE A 42 6.74 -7.94 20.07
CA PHE A 42 5.55 -8.75 20.31
C PHE A 42 5.24 -9.68 19.14
N LYS A 43 5.35 -9.17 17.92
CA LYS A 43 5.11 -9.98 16.70
C LYS A 43 6.09 -11.15 16.61
N LEU A 44 7.36 -10.93 16.85
CA LEU A 44 8.38 -11.97 16.83
C LEU A 44 8.15 -12.98 17.97
N PHE A 45 7.83 -12.51 19.18
CA PHE A 45 7.49 -13.34 20.32
C PHE A 45 6.30 -14.26 20.00
N PHE A 46 5.17 -13.72 19.60
CA PHE A 46 4.00 -14.52 19.25
C PHE A 46 4.27 -15.46 18.08
N ARG A 47 5.14 -15.07 17.15
CA ARG A 47 5.51 -15.91 16.01
C ARG A 47 6.25 -17.20 16.42
N VAL A 48 6.97 -17.19 17.55
CA VAL A 48 7.62 -18.40 18.09
C VAL A 48 6.59 -19.48 18.40
N PHE A 49 5.43 -19.09 18.93
CA PHE A 49 4.32 -20.03 19.23
C PHE A 49 3.43 -20.28 18.03
N GLU A 50 3.12 -19.25 17.26
CA GLU A 50 2.22 -19.33 16.11
C GLU A 50 2.79 -20.21 14.99
N LYS A 51 4.11 -20.16 14.75
CA LYS A 51 4.75 -20.90 13.65
C LYS A 51 4.67 -22.44 13.81
N PRO A 52 4.94 -23.02 14.97
CA PRO A 52 4.76 -24.47 15.18
C PRO A 52 3.32 -24.93 15.06
N LEU A 53 2.37 -24.14 15.62
CA LEU A 53 0.95 -24.50 15.68
C LEU A 53 0.22 -24.30 14.35
N PHE A 54 0.47 -23.19 13.68
CA PHE A 54 -0.29 -22.74 12.50
C PHE A 54 0.56 -22.61 11.23
N ARG A 55 1.85 -22.96 11.31
CA ARG A 55 2.81 -22.85 10.19
C ARG A 55 2.83 -21.41 9.63
N ASN A 56 2.34 -21.22 8.41
CA ASN A 56 2.34 -19.91 7.74
C ASN A 56 0.99 -19.19 7.77
N ARG A 57 -0.07 -19.74 8.39
CA ARG A 57 -1.41 -19.11 8.40
C ARG A 57 -1.48 -17.78 9.15
N ARG A 58 -0.67 -17.59 10.20
CA ARG A 58 -0.56 -16.34 10.97
C ARG A 58 -1.92 -15.80 11.47
N PRO A 59 -2.65 -16.53 12.33
CA PRO A 59 -3.97 -16.07 12.78
C PRO A 59 -3.91 -14.85 13.70
N LEU A 60 -2.84 -14.65 14.48
CA LEU A 60 -2.73 -13.64 15.52
C LEU A 60 -1.84 -12.46 15.13
N THR A 61 -0.64 -12.73 14.60
CA THR A 61 0.38 -11.70 14.35
C THR A 61 -0.02 -10.59 13.38
N PRO A 62 -0.96 -10.73 12.42
CA PRO A 62 -1.45 -9.61 11.61
C PRO A 62 -2.20 -8.54 12.41
N TYR A 63 -2.88 -8.91 13.50
CA TYR A 63 -3.60 -7.93 14.34
C TYR A 63 -2.65 -6.95 15.02
N ILE A 64 -1.43 -7.39 15.34
CA ILE A 64 -0.37 -6.50 15.86
C ILE A 64 -0.02 -5.45 14.80
N THR A 65 0.06 -5.85 13.52
CA THR A 65 0.32 -4.91 12.42
C THR A 65 -0.81 -3.88 12.29
N ILE A 66 -2.06 -4.31 12.37
CA ILE A 66 -3.23 -3.41 12.34
C ILE A 66 -3.13 -2.40 13.49
N PHE A 67 -2.88 -2.87 14.71
CA PHE A 67 -2.77 -2.01 15.89
C PHE A 67 -1.63 -0.99 15.74
N VAL A 68 -0.43 -1.43 15.38
CA VAL A 68 0.73 -0.56 15.14
C VAL A 68 0.42 0.49 14.08
N SER A 69 -0.23 0.09 12.98
CA SER A 69 -0.58 1.01 11.90
C SER A 69 -1.60 2.07 12.34
N ARG A 70 -2.62 1.68 13.12
CA ARG A 70 -3.62 2.61 13.69
C ARG A 70 -2.98 3.61 14.64
N ILE A 71 -2.14 3.14 15.56
CA ILE A 71 -1.44 4.01 16.52
C ILE A 71 -0.47 4.94 15.79
N SER A 72 0.26 4.46 14.79
CA SER A 72 1.17 5.30 14.01
C SER A 72 0.44 6.45 13.30
N LEU A 73 -0.70 6.17 12.66
CA LEU A 73 -1.54 7.21 12.02
C LEU A 73 -2.12 8.18 13.06
N TYR A 74 -2.52 7.70 14.23
CA TYR A 74 -2.99 8.54 15.33
C TYR A 74 -1.88 9.47 15.85
N LEU A 75 -0.68 8.95 16.08
CA LEU A 75 0.49 9.73 16.51
C LEU A 75 0.90 10.78 15.46
N LEU A 76 0.77 10.45 14.18
CA LEU A 76 0.94 11.40 13.08
C LEU A 76 -0.18 12.44 13.03
N SER A 77 -1.29 12.24 13.75
CA SER A 77 -2.50 13.05 13.68
C SER A 77 -3.13 13.07 12.27
N ILE A 78 -3.01 11.98 11.54
CA ILE A 78 -3.59 11.82 10.20
C ILE A 78 -4.90 11.04 10.32
N PRO A 79 -6.07 11.69 10.27
CA PRO A 79 -7.36 11.00 10.29
C PRO A 79 -7.54 10.18 9.00
N ILE A 80 -8.13 9.01 9.16
CA ILE A 80 -8.44 8.11 8.06
C ILE A 80 -9.94 7.83 8.02
N LYS A 81 -10.56 8.05 6.86
CA LYS A 81 -11.94 7.66 6.56
C LYS A 81 -11.96 6.43 5.68
N ARG A 82 -12.87 5.50 5.97
CA ARG A 82 -13.05 4.28 5.19
C ARG A 82 -14.45 4.21 4.65
N PHE A 83 -14.57 3.79 3.39
CA PHE A 83 -15.83 3.57 2.69
C PHE A 83 -15.82 2.15 2.13
N GLY A 84 -16.96 1.47 2.22
CA GLY A 84 -17.04 0.05 1.89
C GLY A 84 -16.33 -0.85 2.90
N THR A 85 -16.25 -2.13 2.59
CA THR A 85 -15.66 -3.16 3.47
C THR A 85 -14.61 -3.97 2.70
N PRO A 86 -13.48 -4.33 3.35
CA PRO A 86 -12.55 -5.28 2.76
C PRO A 86 -13.23 -6.62 2.52
N PHE A 87 -12.98 -7.23 1.37
CA PHE A 87 -13.48 -8.55 1.04
C PHE A 87 -12.81 -9.61 1.91
N GLU A 88 -13.62 -10.46 2.53
CA GLU A 88 -13.18 -11.60 3.33
C GLU A 88 -13.30 -12.90 2.53
N GLY A 89 -12.33 -13.19 1.69
CA GLY A 89 -12.33 -14.37 0.84
C GLY A 89 -10.99 -14.66 0.20
N SER A 90 -10.97 -15.61 -0.72
CA SER A 90 -9.77 -15.95 -1.48
C SER A 90 -9.49 -14.91 -2.55
N GLY A 91 -8.32 -14.28 -2.51
CA GLY A 91 -7.97 -13.30 -3.54
C GLY A 91 -6.97 -12.25 -3.11
N ALA A 92 -7.09 -11.08 -3.73
CA ALA A 92 -6.22 -9.97 -3.46
C ALA A 92 -6.96 -8.62 -3.51
N LEU A 93 -6.40 -7.63 -2.81
CA LEU A 93 -6.72 -6.22 -2.99
C LEU A 93 -5.70 -5.61 -3.96
N VAL A 94 -6.16 -4.72 -4.82
CA VAL A 94 -5.32 -3.91 -5.70
C VAL A 94 -5.61 -2.44 -5.45
N ALA A 95 -4.56 -1.64 -5.27
CA ALA A 95 -4.72 -0.23 -4.95
C ALA A 95 -3.84 0.65 -5.84
N ASN A 96 -4.22 1.92 -6.00
CA ASN A 96 -3.31 2.95 -6.46
C ASN A 96 -2.20 3.20 -5.42
N HIS A 97 -1.07 3.74 -5.85
CA HIS A 97 0.11 3.94 -5.00
C HIS A 97 0.59 5.38 -5.04
N SER A 98 0.55 6.05 -3.91
CA SER A 98 0.92 7.46 -3.83
C SER A 98 2.02 7.73 -2.81
N SER A 99 2.14 6.88 -1.77
CA SER A 99 3.00 7.19 -0.64
C SER A 99 3.45 5.94 0.12
N TRP A 100 4.55 6.07 0.86
CA TRP A 100 4.92 5.08 1.87
C TRP A 100 3.85 4.96 2.99
N LEU A 101 3.02 5.99 3.17
CA LEU A 101 1.89 5.98 4.11
C LEU A 101 0.80 4.95 3.72
N ASP A 102 0.74 4.51 2.47
CA ASP A 102 -0.19 3.47 2.01
C ASP A 102 -0.05 2.19 2.83
N ILE A 103 1.17 1.88 3.31
CA ILE A 103 1.43 0.72 4.15
C ILE A 103 0.64 0.83 5.47
N PHE A 104 0.66 2.00 6.11
CA PHE A 104 -0.08 2.22 7.36
C PHE A 104 -1.59 2.36 7.09
N ALA A 105 -1.97 3.10 6.07
CA ALA A 105 -3.37 3.34 5.72
C ALA A 105 -4.12 2.03 5.47
N LEU A 106 -3.57 1.17 4.62
CA LEU A 106 -4.19 -0.09 4.23
C LEU A 106 -4.11 -1.15 5.34
N ASN A 107 -2.94 -1.33 6.01
CA ASN A 107 -2.83 -2.25 7.14
C ASN A 107 -3.71 -1.85 8.33
N SER A 108 -4.04 -0.57 8.51
CA SER A 108 -4.89 -0.16 9.63
C SER A 108 -6.34 -0.61 9.50
N GLY A 109 -6.77 -1.05 8.30
CA GLY A 109 -8.11 -1.49 7.98
C GLY A 109 -8.32 -2.99 8.03
N HIS A 110 -7.37 -3.76 7.55
CA HIS A 110 -7.54 -5.20 7.33
C HIS A 110 -6.22 -5.97 7.47
N ARG A 111 -6.30 -7.30 7.59
CA ARG A 111 -5.15 -8.21 7.61
C ARG A 111 -4.62 -8.39 6.19
N LEU A 112 -3.53 -7.70 5.87
CA LEU A 112 -2.96 -7.65 4.52
C LEU A 112 -1.54 -8.19 4.48
N TYR A 113 -1.19 -8.75 3.33
CA TYR A 113 0.17 -9.17 3.01
C TYR A 113 0.58 -8.49 1.70
N PHE A 114 1.47 -7.52 1.81
CA PHE A 114 1.94 -6.79 0.64
C PHE A 114 2.76 -7.67 -0.29
N VAL A 115 2.61 -7.41 -1.58
CA VAL A 115 3.49 -7.93 -2.62
C VAL A 115 4.39 -6.78 -3.06
N SER A 116 5.69 -6.93 -2.89
CA SER A 116 6.69 -5.90 -3.13
C SER A 116 7.83 -6.41 -4.01
N LYS A 117 8.59 -5.48 -4.59
CA LYS A 117 9.83 -5.80 -5.31
C LYS A 117 10.87 -6.38 -4.35
N SER A 118 11.68 -7.33 -4.83
CA SER A 118 12.74 -7.98 -4.04
C SER A 118 13.77 -7.02 -3.47
N GLU A 119 14.02 -5.90 -4.14
CA GLU A 119 14.96 -4.86 -3.72
C GLU A 119 14.57 -4.23 -2.39
N VAL A 120 13.27 -4.09 -2.12
CA VAL A 120 12.74 -3.54 -0.85
C VAL A 120 13.16 -4.39 0.36
N ALA A 121 13.36 -5.69 0.15
CA ALA A 121 13.85 -6.58 1.22
C ALA A 121 15.24 -6.22 1.76
N LYS A 122 16.00 -5.43 0.98
CA LYS A 122 17.36 -4.99 1.32
C LYS A 122 17.42 -3.59 1.93
N TRP A 123 16.29 -2.86 1.96
CA TRP A 123 16.26 -1.51 2.51
C TRP A 123 16.43 -1.55 4.03
N PRO A 124 17.36 -0.75 4.61
CA PRO A 124 17.60 -0.70 6.05
C PRO A 124 16.31 -0.43 6.83
N GLY A 125 16.04 -1.22 7.86
CA GLY A 125 14.82 -1.12 8.68
C GLY A 125 13.54 -1.57 7.96
N ILE A 126 13.22 -0.99 6.81
CA ILE A 126 12.01 -1.29 6.02
C ILE A 126 11.97 -2.76 5.60
N GLY A 127 13.10 -3.29 5.10
CA GLY A 127 13.18 -4.70 4.69
C GLY A 127 12.94 -5.66 5.85
N LEU A 128 13.42 -5.35 7.05
CA LEU A 128 13.16 -6.12 8.26
C LEU A 128 11.66 -6.12 8.62
N LEU A 129 11.04 -4.94 8.65
CA LEU A 129 9.61 -4.80 8.92
C LEU A 129 8.74 -5.52 7.89
N ALA A 130 9.07 -5.38 6.61
CA ALA A 130 8.38 -6.07 5.53
C ALA A 130 8.46 -7.60 5.66
N LYS A 131 9.65 -8.15 5.97
CA LYS A 131 9.81 -9.59 6.24
C LYS A 131 8.99 -10.03 7.46
N ALA A 132 9.04 -9.27 8.56
CA ALA A 132 8.28 -9.57 9.77
C ALA A 132 6.77 -9.54 9.55
N THR A 133 6.26 -8.61 8.75
CA THR A 133 4.83 -8.53 8.38
C THR A 133 4.42 -9.58 7.36
N GLY A 134 5.35 -10.30 6.75
CA GLY A 134 5.07 -11.40 5.83
C GLY A 134 4.85 -10.96 4.40
N THR A 135 5.42 -9.82 4.02
CA THR A 135 5.45 -9.33 2.64
C THR A 135 6.00 -10.40 1.69
N LEU A 136 5.37 -10.56 0.54
CA LEU A 136 5.86 -11.38 -0.55
C LEU A 136 6.80 -10.54 -1.42
N PHE A 137 8.05 -10.99 -1.54
CA PHE A 137 9.01 -10.34 -2.42
C PHE A 137 9.06 -11.06 -3.75
N ILE A 138 8.87 -10.30 -4.82
CA ILE A 138 8.87 -10.79 -6.19
C ILE A 138 10.00 -10.16 -6.99
N ARG A 139 10.58 -10.96 -7.89
CA ARG A 139 11.48 -10.48 -8.94
C ARG A 139 10.72 -10.41 -10.25
N ARG A 140 10.96 -9.38 -11.05
CA ARG A 140 10.30 -9.21 -12.35
C ARG A 140 11.04 -9.98 -13.47
N GLU A 141 11.48 -11.19 -13.17
CA GLU A 141 12.18 -12.05 -14.11
C GLU A 141 11.24 -13.16 -14.59
N SER A 142 11.19 -13.37 -15.91
CA SER A 142 10.33 -14.39 -16.52
C SER A 142 10.64 -15.79 -15.99
N LYS A 143 11.88 -16.05 -15.62
CA LYS A 143 12.34 -17.33 -15.06
C LYS A 143 11.71 -17.66 -13.70
N GLU A 144 11.30 -16.65 -12.96
CA GLU A 144 10.70 -16.82 -11.62
C GLU A 144 9.16 -16.82 -11.63
N ALA A 145 8.52 -16.59 -12.79
CA ALA A 145 7.07 -16.46 -12.90
C ALA A 145 6.31 -17.67 -12.33
N ILE A 146 6.79 -18.91 -12.60
CA ILE A 146 6.18 -20.14 -12.11
C ILE A 146 6.31 -20.26 -10.59
N ALA A 147 7.47 -19.93 -10.02
CA ALA A 147 7.69 -19.98 -8.57
C ALA A 147 6.84 -18.92 -7.85
N GLN A 148 6.74 -17.73 -8.43
CA GLN A 148 5.89 -16.65 -7.91
C GLN A 148 4.41 -17.03 -7.93
N LYS A 149 3.93 -17.61 -9.02
CA LYS A 149 2.57 -18.12 -9.13
C LYS A 149 2.26 -19.11 -8.00
N LYS A 150 3.11 -20.14 -7.82
CA LYS A 150 2.95 -21.11 -6.73
C LYS A 150 2.91 -20.46 -5.36
N LEU A 151 3.74 -19.45 -5.14
CA LEU A 151 3.78 -18.70 -3.89
C LEU A 151 2.46 -17.94 -3.64
N PHE A 152 1.91 -17.28 -4.67
CA PHE A 152 0.60 -16.60 -4.59
C PHE A 152 -0.51 -17.59 -4.25
N GLU A 153 -0.60 -18.69 -5.00
CA GLU A 153 -1.59 -19.76 -4.76
C GLU A 153 -1.53 -20.30 -3.33
N GLN A 154 -0.31 -20.63 -2.86
CA GLN A 154 -0.12 -21.11 -1.48
C GLN A 154 -0.62 -20.10 -0.45
N ARG A 155 -0.33 -18.81 -0.64
CA ARG A 155 -0.75 -17.76 0.29
C ARG A 155 -2.27 -17.58 0.29
N ILE A 156 -2.91 -17.59 -0.88
CA ILE A 156 -4.36 -17.51 -1.02
C ILE A 156 -5.03 -18.74 -0.39
N LYS A 157 -4.55 -19.96 -0.66
CA LYS A 157 -5.04 -21.20 -0.04
C LYS A 157 -4.90 -21.23 1.50
N MET A 158 -3.98 -20.43 2.07
CA MET A 158 -3.84 -20.25 3.51
C MET A 158 -4.82 -19.23 4.09
N GLY A 159 -5.67 -18.60 3.27
CA GLY A 159 -6.59 -17.53 3.69
C GLY A 159 -5.91 -16.17 3.86
N HIS A 160 -4.80 -15.95 3.17
CA HIS A 160 -4.13 -14.65 3.20
C HIS A 160 -4.71 -13.72 2.14
N THR A 161 -5.08 -12.51 2.53
CA THR A 161 -5.44 -11.45 1.61
C THR A 161 -4.17 -10.75 1.13
N LEU A 162 -3.82 -10.94 -0.14
CA LEU A 162 -2.67 -10.26 -0.74
C LEU A 162 -3.04 -8.82 -1.12
N LEU A 163 -2.06 -7.93 -1.12
CA LEU A 163 -2.23 -6.58 -1.65
C LEU A 163 -1.04 -6.19 -2.51
N PHE A 164 -1.31 -5.64 -3.68
CA PHE A 164 -0.27 -5.09 -4.55
C PHE A 164 -0.72 -3.80 -5.24
N PHE A 165 0.28 -3.05 -5.71
CA PHE A 165 0.12 -1.82 -6.44
C PHE A 165 0.42 -2.06 -7.92
N PRO A 166 -0.61 -2.21 -8.80
CA PRO A 166 -0.38 -2.57 -10.20
C PRO A 166 0.32 -1.49 -11.02
N GLU A 167 0.34 -0.25 -10.56
CA GLU A 167 1.11 0.85 -11.14
C GLU A 167 2.62 0.53 -11.17
N GLY A 168 3.08 -0.21 -10.15
CA GLY A 168 4.47 -0.65 -10.03
C GLY A 168 5.45 0.43 -9.61
N THR A 169 4.97 1.62 -9.32
CA THR A 169 5.68 2.78 -8.74
C THR A 169 4.66 3.62 -7.98
N SER A 170 5.12 4.46 -7.05
CA SER A 170 4.30 5.50 -6.44
C SER A 170 4.22 6.75 -7.31
N THR A 171 3.20 7.58 -7.08
CA THR A 171 2.91 8.81 -7.79
C THR A 171 2.85 10.00 -6.85
N ASP A 172 2.53 11.16 -7.39
CA ASP A 172 2.30 12.41 -6.65
C ASP A 172 0.96 12.42 -5.86
N GLY A 173 0.15 11.37 -5.99
CA GLY A 173 -1.15 11.28 -5.35
C GLY A 173 -2.28 12.06 -6.05
N MET A 174 -1.99 12.67 -7.19
CA MET A 174 -2.98 13.42 -7.98
C MET A 174 -3.52 12.61 -9.15
N ARG A 175 -2.91 11.48 -9.45
CA ARG A 175 -3.21 10.64 -10.61
C ARG A 175 -3.13 9.16 -10.30
N VAL A 176 -3.70 8.34 -11.18
CA VAL A 176 -3.59 6.89 -11.17
C VAL A 176 -2.93 6.48 -12.49
N LEU A 177 -1.80 5.79 -12.41
CA LEU A 177 -1.08 5.33 -13.61
C LEU A 177 -1.74 4.07 -14.20
N PRO A 178 -1.48 3.77 -15.49
CA PRO A 178 -1.97 2.54 -16.11
C PRO A 178 -1.50 1.27 -15.37
N PHE A 179 -2.43 0.35 -15.17
CA PHE A 179 -2.16 -0.87 -14.42
C PHE A 179 -1.40 -1.90 -15.25
N LYS A 180 -0.31 -2.40 -14.69
CA LYS A 180 0.49 -3.49 -15.26
C LYS A 180 -0.19 -4.83 -14.97
N SER A 181 -0.64 -5.51 -16.01
CA SER A 181 -1.41 -6.76 -15.88
C SER A 181 -0.58 -7.98 -15.46
N ALA A 182 0.74 -7.87 -15.34
CA ALA A 182 1.62 -9.04 -15.10
C ALA A 182 1.29 -9.78 -13.79
N LEU A 183 1.04 -9.06 -12.70
CA LEU A 183 0.72 -9.68 -11.41
C LEU A 183 -0.66 -10.34 -11.39
N PHE A 184 -1.60 -9.87 -12.21
CA PHE A 184 -2.92 -10.47 -12.33
C PHE A 184 -2.88 -11.88 -12.93
N GLN A 185 -1.82 -12.23 -13.68
CA GLN A 185 -1.68 -13.57 -14.27
C GLN A 185 -1.75 -14.69 -13.22
N ALA A 186 -1.21 -14.46 -12.03
CA ALA A 186 -1.21 -15.45 -10.97
C ALA A 186 -2.61 -15.94 -10.56
N PHE A 187 -3.65 -15.13 -10.78
CA PHE A 187 -5.03 -15.46 -10.45
C PHE A 187 -5.73 -16.27 -11.56
N PHE A 188 -5.32 -16.09 -12.83
CA PHE A 188 -5.92 -16.77 -13.98
C PHE A 188 -5.43 -18.20 -14.14
N ASP A 189 -4.18 -18.46 -13.80
CA ASP A 189 -3.54 -19.75 -13.96
C ASP A 189 -3.75 -20.68 -12.75
N SER A 190 -4.53 -20.26 -11.77
CA SER A 190 -4.75 -21.03 -10.54
C SER A 190 -6.02 -21.86 -10.62
N ASP A 191 -6.01 -23.05 -9.99
CA ASP A 191 -7.21 -23.86 -9.76
C ASP A 191 -8.27 -23.12 -8.94
N LEU A 192 -7.94 -21.90 -8.48
CA LEU A 192 -8.78 -21.04 -7.66
C LEU A 192 -9.55 -20.00 -8.48
N SER A 193 -9.36 -19.91 -9.80
CA SER A 193 -9.93 -18.83 -10.63
C SER A 193 -11.44 -18.66 -10.49
N GLY A 194 -12.19 -19.77 -10.33
CA GLY A 194 -13.64 -19.77 -10.11
C GLY A 194 -14.09 -19.25 -8.73
N GLN A 195 -13.18 -19.06 -7.77
CA GLN A 195 -13.49 -18.61 -6.42
C GLN A 195 -12.57 -17.48 -5.95
N CYS A 196 -11.75 -16.96 -6.86
CA CYS A 196 -10.78 -15.93 -6.56
C CYS A 196 -11.30 -14.56 -6.95
N PHE A 197 -11.14 -13.60 -6.04
CA PHE A 197 -11.60 -12.23 -6.24
C PHE A 197 -10.42 -11.26 -6.24
N VAL A 198 -10.57 -10.20 -7.02
CA VAL A 198 -9.70 -9.02 -6.96
C VAL A 198 -10.55 -7.84 -6.55
N GLN A 199 -10.27 -7.26 -5.38
CA GLN A 199 -10.99 -6.09 -4.89
C GLN A 199 -10.20 -4.82 -5.20
N PRO A 200 -10.73 -3.90 -6.01
CA PRO A 200 -10.14 -2.58 -6.20
C PRO A 200 -10.26 -1.74 -4.93
N VAL A 201 -9.20 -0.98 -4.62
CA VAL A 201 -9.17 -0.07 -3.46
C VAL A 201 -8.61 1.28 -3.90
N THR A 202 -9.35 2.35 -3.68
CA THR A 202 -8.87 3.70 -3.95
C THR A 202 -8.33 4.33 -2.67
N VAL A 203 -7.10 4.82 -2.71
CA VAL A 203 -6.47 5.59 -1.63
C VAL A 203 -6.29 7.03 -2.10
N THR A 204 -6.91 7.98 -1.41
CA THR A 204 -6.80 9.39 -1.73
C THR A 204 -6.24 10.15 -0.53
N TYR A 205 -5.24 10.98 -0.78
CA TYR A 205 -4.62 11.85 0.22
C TYR A 205 -5.07 13.28 0.02
N PHE A 206 -5.53 13.90 1.08
CA PHE A 206 -5.84 15.34 1.12
C PHE A 206 -4.76 16.04 1.92
N SER A 207 -4.06 16.97 1.31
CA SER A 207 -2.98 17.72 1.93
C SER A 207 -3.44 18.56 3.13
N PRO A 208 -2.54 18.91 4.04
CA PRO A 208 -2.83 19.93 5.04
C PRO A 208 -3.23 21.25 4.40
N LYS A 209 -4.06 22.04 5.10
CA LYS A 209 -4.49 23.36 4.61
C LYS A 209 -3.26 24.25 4.33
N ASN A 210 -3.24 24.90 3.18
CA ASN A 210 -2.15 25.78 2.68
C ASN A 210 -0.83 25.05 2.35
N GLU A 211 -0.86 23.72 2.18
CA GLU A 211 0.24 22.96 1.62
C GLU A 211 -0.07 22.53 0.18
N ASP A 212 0.98 22.16 -0.57
CA ASP A 212 0.83 21.62 -1.92
C ASP A 212 -0.12 20.40 -1.90
N PRO A 213 -1.06 20.27 -2.84
CA PRO A 213 -1.94 19.10 -2.94
C PRO A 213 -1.19 17.77 -2.94
N ARG A 214 0.05 17.75 -3.44
CA ARG A 214 0.94 16.57 -3.53
C ARG A 214 1.74 16.32 -2.24
N PHE A 215 1.45 16.99 -1.13
CA PHE A 215 2.20 16.96 0.13
C PHE A 215 2.53 15.55 0.62
N TYR A 216 1.62 14.60 0.48
CA TYR A 216 1.80 13.21 0.92
C TYR A 216 2.36 12.29 -0.18
N GLY A 217 2.39 12.73 -1.42
CA GLY A 217 2.98 11.98 -2.52
C GLY A 217 4.48 11.75 -2.30
N TRP A 218 4.94 10.55 -2.60
CA TRP A 218 6.35 10.19 -2.54
C TRP A 218 6.72 9.40 -3.79
N TRP A 219 7.45 10.00 -4.68
CA TRP A 219 7.73 9.46 -6.01
C TRP A 219 9.14 9.84 -6.48
N GLY A 220 9.56 9.30 -7.62
CA GLY A 220 10.82 9.63 -8.26
C GLY A 220 12.01 9.31 -7.39
N ASP A 221 12.92 10.25 -7.30
CA ASP A 221 14.15 10.17 -6.53
C ASP A 221 14.04 10.88 -5.17
N MET A 222 12.80 11.20 -4.73
CA MET A 222 12.55 11.84 -3.45
C MET A 222 13.15 11.03 -2.30
N SER A 223 13.95 11.69 -1.46
CA SER A 223 14.51 11.07 -0.27
C SER A 223 13.43 10.65 0.70
N PHE A 224 13.36 9.34 1.02
CA PHE A 224 12.44 8.80 2.02
C PHE A 224 12.57 9.51 3.38
N GLY A 225 13.80 9.71 3.85
CA GLY A 225 14.07 10.35 5.14
C GLY A 225 13.58 11.80 5.19
N ALA A 226 13.86 12.59 4.15
CA ALA A 226 13.40 13.97 4.07
C ALA A 226 11.87 14.05 4.05
N HIS A 227 11.21 13.22 3.23
CA HIS A 227 9.76 13.16 3.15
C HIS A 227 9.10 12.69 4.46
N LEU A 228 9.69 11.71 5.13
CA LEU A 228 9.25 11.24 6.44
C LEU A 228 9.33 12.37 7.48
N ILE A 229 10.47 13.06 7.58
CA ILE A 229 10.69 14.17 8.50
C ILE A 229 9.70 15.30 8.21
N LYS A 230 9.51 15.71 6.95
CA LYS A 230 8.52 16.70 6.52
C LYS A 230 7.12 16.33 7.01
N THR A 231 6.72 15.08 6.80
CA THR A 231 5.39 14.60 7.20
C THR A 231 5.21 14.63 8.72
N ILE A 232 6.19 14.16 9.50
CA ILE A 232 6.14 14.18 10.97
C ILE A 232 6.16 15.61 11.53
N ALA A 233 6.93 16.51 10.91
CA ALA A 233 7.09 17.91 11.33
C ALA A 233 5.82 18.74 11.15
N SER A 234 4.92 18.33 10.27
CA SER A 234 3.72 19.09 9.98
C SER A 234 2.83 19.21 11.21
N ARG A 235 2.56 20.46 11.63
CA ARG A 235 1.71 20.75 12.79
C ARG A 235 0.26 20.40 12.55
N ARG A 236 -0.23 20.67 11.36
CA ARG A 236 -1.59 20.33 10.92
C ARG A 236 -1.48 19.29 9.84
N GLN A 237 -2.19 18.20 10.00
CA GLN A 237 -2.24 17.15 9.02
C GLN A 237 -3.52 17.26 8.17
N GLY A 238 -3.46 16.68 6.99
CA GLY A 238 -4.63 16.49 6.16
C GLY A 238 -5.41 15.23 6.57
N ARG A 239 -5.89 14.47 5.59
CA ARG A 239 -6.59 13.20 5.84
C ARG A 239 -6.34 12.19 4.75
N ILE A 240 -6.61 10.93 5.07
CA ILE A 240 -6.59 9.82 4.11
C ILE A 240 -8.03 9.31 3.95
N GLU A 241 -8.42 9.02 2.71
CA GLU A 241 -9.64 8.30 2.40
C GLU A 241 -9.29 6.98 1.71
N VAL A 242 -9.82 5.87 2.23
CA VAL A 242 -9.68 4.53 1.68
C VAL A 242 -11.06 4.03 1.30
N ARG A 243 -11.24 3.72 0.02
CA ARG A 243 -12.51 3.19 -0.50
C ARG A 243 -12.31 1.78 -1.03
N TYR A 244 -12.97 0.83 -0.41
CA TYR A 244 -13.07 -0.54 -0.85
C TYR A 244 -14.25 -0.65 -1.81
N HIS A 245 -13.99 -1.07 -3.04
CA HIS A 245 -15.03 -1.28 -4.07
C HIS A 245 -15.53 -2.71 -4.06
N ASP A 246 -16.57 -2.99 -4.85
CA ASP A 246 -17.06 -4.35 -5.00
C ASP A 246 -15.97 -5.25 -5.60
N PRO A 247 -15.80 -6.46 -5.05
CA PRO A 247 -14.81 -7.41 -5.54
C PRO A 247 -15.19 -7.93 -6.93
N LEU A 248 -14.18 -8.01 -7.80
CA LEU A 248 -14.31 -8.55 -9.15
C LEU A 248 -13.99 -10.05 -9.12
N LEU A 249 -14.90 -10.90 -9.58
CA LEU A 249 -14.65 -12.32 -9.70
C LEU A 249 -13.73 -12.58 -10.90
N VAL A 250 -12.63 -13.29 -10.69
CA VAL A 250 -11.61 -13.49 -11.74
C VAL A 250 -12.16 -14.24 -12.95
N SER A 251 -13.04 -15.22 -12.74
CA SER A 251 -13.67 -16.01 -13.83
C SER A 251 -14.58 -15.21 -14.75
N ASP A 252 -15.02 -14.00 -14.36
CA ASP A 252 -15.82 -13.15 -15.21
C ASP A 252 -15.02 -12.51 -16.36
N PHE A 253 -13.69 -12.62 -16.29
CA PHE A 253 -12.75 -12.05 -17.26
C PHE A 253 -12.03 -13.13 -18.05
N LYS A 254 -11.95 -12.97 -19.36
CA LYS A 254 -11.24 -13.91 -20.24
C LYS A 254 -9.72 -13.78 -20.16
N LYS A 255 -9.24 -12.56 -19.86
CA LYS A 255 -7.80 -12.24 -19.87
C LYS A 255 -7.44 -11.34 -18.69
N ARG A 256 -6.22 -11.55 -18.16
CA ARG A 256 -5.65 -10.72 -17.10
C ARG A 256 -5.67 -9.21 -17.41
N LYS A 257 -5.59 -8.84 -18.69
CA LYS A 257 -5.58 -7.45 -19.15
C LYS A 257 -6.94 -6.79 -18.95
N GLU A 258 -8.01 -7.54 -19.18
CA GLU A 258 -9.39 -7.08 -18.98
C GLU A 258 -9.66 -6.80 -17.50
N LEU A 259 -9.27 -7.73 -16.61
CA LEU A 259 -9.39 -7.55 -15.16
C LEU A 259 -8.57 -6.36 -14.65
N ALA A 260 -7.32 -6.21 -15.13
CA ALA A 260 -6.47 -5.09 -14.77
C ALA A 260 -7.08 -3.74 -15.19
N THR A 261 -7.62 -3.67 -16.43
CA THR A 261 -8.28 -2.46 -16.94
C THR A 261 -9.58 -2.15 -16.20
N ALA A 262 -10.37 -3.17 -15.84
CA ALA A 262 -11.58 -2.98 -15.03
C ALA A 262 -11.25 -2.43 -13.65
N ALA A 263 -10.28 -3.02 -12.96
CA ALA A 263 -9.83 -2.55 -11.64
C ALA A 263 -9.27 -1.12 -11.71
N GLU A 264 -8.46 -0.80 -12.74
CA GLU A 264 -7.93 0.55 -12.97
C GLU A 264 -9.06 1.56 -13.15
N LYS A 265 -10.03 1.27 -14.02
CA LYS A 265 -11.17 2.15 -14.30
C LYS A 265 -11.96 2.47 -13.03
N ILE A 266 -12.23 1.47 -12.19
CA ILE A 266 -12.94 1.64 -10.93
C ILE A 266 -12.16 2.55 -9.99
N ILE A 267 -10.86 2.31 -9.81
CA ILE A 267 -10.00 3.10 -8.92
C ILE A 267 -9.89 4.53 -9.44
N ARG A 268 -9.62 4.71 -10.71
CA ARG A 268 -9.45 6.02 -11.36
C ARG A 268 -10.73 6.87 -11.25
N SER A 269 -11.88 6.31 -11.56
CA SER A 269 -13.16 7.01 -11.49
C SER A 269 -13.56 7.45 -10.06
N SER A 270 -13.06 6.76 -9.06
CA SER A 270 -13.30 7.07 -7.64
C SER A 270 -12.20 7.93 -7.01
N HIS A 271 -11.08 8.11 -7.70
CA HIS A 271 -9.99 8.95 -7.20
C HIS A 271 -10.29 10.42 -7.50
N VAL A 272 -10.55 11.20 -6.44
CA VAL A 272 -11.08 12.56 -6.53
C VAL A 272 -10.28 13.46 -7.48
N PHE A 273 -8.96 13.42 -7.39
CA PHE A 273 -8.09 14.29 -8.22
C PHE A 273 -7.91 13.74 -9.65
N ALA A 274 -7.72 12.43 -9.82
CA ALA A 274 -7.57 11.83 -11.14
C ALA A 274 -8.82 12.04 -12.00
N ASN A 275 -10.00 11.89 -11.43
CA ASN A 275 -11.26 12.12 -12.10
C ASN A 275 -11.47 13.59 -12.53
N SER A 276 -11.04 14.55 -11.70
CA SER A 276 -11.14 15.99 -12.04
C SER A 276 -10.21 16.39 -13.21
N ILE A 277 -9.03 15.78 -13.31
CA ILE A 277 -8.09 16.03 -14.41
C ILE A 277 -8.64 15.49 -15.72
N GLU A 278 -9.18 14.26 -15.75
CA GLU A 278 -9.78 13.68 -16.96
C GLU A 278 -10.98 14.48 -17.45
N ASN A 279 -11.86 14.91 -16.56
CA ASN A 279 -13.01 15.75 -16.92
C ASN A 279 -12.60 17.13 -17.47
N SER A 280 -11.48 17.68 -17.00
CA SER A 280 -10.93 18.93 -17.52
C SER A 280 -10.35 18.78 -18.93
N GLN A 281 -9.69 17.64 -19.21
CA GLN A 281 -9.12 17.35 -20.53
C GLN A 281 -10.18 16.94 -21.58
N ALA A 282 -11.29 16.36 -21.14
CA ALA A 282 -12.39 15.98 -22.05
C ALA A 282 -13.25 17.18 -22.51
N ASN A 283 -13.14 18.32 -21.85
CA ASN A 283 -13.87 19.55 -22.14
C ASN A 283 -13.05 20.56 -22.98
N HIS A 284 -11.86 20.20 -23.40
CA HIS A 284 -10.99 20.92 -24.34
C HIS A 284 -10.76 20.11 -25.63
#